data_f255822c3bba7bf73d26c30c0518d07b
#
_entry.id   f255822c3bba7bf73d26c30c0518d07b
#
_cell.length_a   1.000
_cell.length_b   1.000
_cell.length_c   1.000
_cell.angle_alpha   90.00
_cell.angle_beta   90.00
_cell.angle_gamma   90.00
#
_symmetry.space_group_name_H-M   'P 1'
#
loop_
_entity.id
_entity.type
_entity.pdbx_description
1 polymer ?
#
loop_
_entity_poly.entity_id
_entity_poly.type
_entity_poly.pdbx_seq_one_letter_code
_entity_poly.pdbx_strand_id
1 'polypeptide(L)'
;MATASQVCLNLDVRKIPYFEDAKEYAKMGLIPAGAYKNRGHSGRYVDVGDTPEYYVDLLYDPQTSGGLLISVAPEQADAVMEDFEKKGLDTKVAMIGEVLEKDQEDNTFIRLV
;
A
#
# COMPACT_ATOMS: atom_id res chain seq x y z
N MET A 1 9.95 4.16 -4.74
CA MET A 1 10.60 3.76 -3.48
C MET A 1 11.21 2.36 -3.65
N ALA A 2 10.48 1.26 -3.62
CA ALA A 2 11.00 -0.11 -3.64
C ALA A 2 12.00 -0.41 -4.77
N THR A 3 11.67 -0.10 -6.01
CA THR A 3 12.57 -0.28 -7.17
C THR A 3 13.89 0.49 -7.04
N ALA A 4 13.86 1.73 -6.60
CA ALA A 4 15.07 2.54 -6.43
C ALA A 4 15.97 2.04 -5.27
N SER A 5 15.36 1.42 -4.26
CA SER A 5 16.07 0.87 -3.09
C SER A 5 16.41 -0.61 -3.24
N GLN A 6 15.97 -1.27 -4.32
CA GLN A 6 16.18 -2.70 -4.58
C GLN A 6 15.69 -3.60 -3.42
N VAL A 7 14.52 -3.28 -2.87
CA VAL A 7 13.85 -4.01 -1.78
C VAL A 7 12.46 -4.47 -2.20
N CYS A 8 11.88 -5.40 -1.44
CA CYS A 8 10.49 -5.81 -1.58
C CYS A 8 9.67 -5.23 -0.41
N LEU A 9 8.54 -4.61 -0.71
CA LEU A 9 7.57 -4.16 0.30
C LEU A 9 6.50 -5.25 0.47
N ASN A 10 6.39 -5.81 1.66
CA ASN A 10 5.37 -6.78 2.02
C ASN A 10 4.24 -6.03 2.75
N LEU A 11 3.08 -5.89 2.12
CA LEU A 11 1.99 -5.02 2.58
C LEU A 11 0.75 -5.82 2.96
N ASP A 12 0.29 -5.70 4.21
CA ASP A 12 -1.00 -6.26 4.64
C ASP A 12 -2.14 -5.33 4.20
N VAL A 13 -2.88 -5.73 3.18
CA VAL A 13 -3.94 -4.93 2.57
C VAL A 13 -5.06 -4.56 3.55
N ARG A 14 -5.26 -5.36 4.60
CA ARG A 14 -6.29 -5.12 5.62
C ARG A 14 -5.91 -4.02 6.59
N LYS A 15 -4.62 -3.70 6.69
CA LYS A 15 -4.09 -2.64 7.54
C LYS A 15 -4.00 -1.28 6.84
N ILE A 16 -4.11 -1.26 5.51
CA ILE A 16 -4.05 -0.02 4.75
C ILE A 16 -5.31 0.81 5.02
N PRO A 17 -5.19 2.05 5.48
CA PRO A 17 -6.35 2.92 5.71
C PRO A 17 -7.04 3.29 4.38
N TYR A 18 -8.35 3.16 4.33
CA TYR A 18 -9.20 3.59 3.22
C TYR A 18 -10.56 4.07 3.74
N PHE A 19 -11.33 4.73 2.89
CA PHE A 19 -12.72 5.06 3.19
C PHE A 19 -13.60 3.82 3.06
N GLU A 20 -14.43 3.53 4.05
CA GLU A 20 -15.28 2.32 4.06
C GLU A 20 -16.19 2.25 2.83
N ASP A 21 -16.79 3.39 2.43
CA ASP A 21 -17.64 3.46 1.25
C ASP A 21 -16.89 3.12 -0.06
N ALA A 22 -15.59 3.43 -0.13
CA ALA A 22 -14.77 3.12 -1.30
C ALA A 22 -14.70 1.62 -1.56
N LYS A 23 -14.66 0.80 -0.51
CA LYS A 23 -14.68 -0.66 -0.61
C LYS A 23 -15.97 -1.18 -1.25
N GLU A 24 -17.11 -0.62 -0.85
CA GLU A 24 -18.39 -1.01 -1.42
C GLU A 24 -18.51 -0.58 -2.88
N TYR A 25 -18.05 0.62 -3.23
CA TYR A 25 -17.99 1.07 -4.62
C TYR A 25 -17.05 0.21 -5.48
N ALA A 26 -15.89 -0.18 -4.95
CA ALA A 26 -14.97 -1.08 -5.65
C ALA A 26 -15.60 -2.45 -5.92
N LYS A 27 -16.33 -3.03 -4.95
CA LYS A 27 -17.07 -4.28 -5.14
C LYS A 27 -18.17 -4.19 -6.21
N MET A 28 -18.74 -3.00 -6.40
CA MET A 28 -19.71 -2.73 -7.46
C MET A 28 -19.05 -2.45 -8.82
N GLY A 29 -17.71 -2.47 -8.90
CA GLY A 29 -16.96 -2.14 -10.13
C GLY A 29 -16.91 -0.65 -10.46
N LEU A 30 -17.20 0.22 -9.51
CA LEU A 30 -17.11 1.67 -9.68
C LEU A 30 -15.67 2.14 -9.47
N ILE A 31 -14.82 1.84 -10.45
CA ILE A 31 -13.38 2.06 -10.40
C ILE A 31 -13.01 3.18 -11.38
N PRO A 32 -12.22 4.19 -10.96
CA PRO A 32 -11.74 5.23 -11.85
C PRO A 32 -10.88 4.66 -12.99
N ALA A 33 -11.05 5.16 -14.21
CA ALA A 33 -10.26 4.70 -15.36
C ALA A 33 -8.74 4.84 -15.17
N GLY A 34 -8.31 5.76 -14.30
CA GLY A 34 -6.91 5.93 -13.91
C GLY A 34 -6.33 4.74 -13.16
N ALA A 35 -7.14 4.02 -12.37
CA ALA A 35 -6.69 2.82 -11.66
C ALA A 35 -6.21 1.74 -12.63
N TYR A 36 -6.94 1.50 -13.72
CA TYR A 36 -6.52 0.55 -14.76
C TYR A 36 -5.21 0.96 -15.44
N LYS A 37 -5.00 2.26 -15.66
CA LYS A 37 -3.73 2.77 -16.22
C LYS A 37 -2.58 2.58 -15.25
N ASN A 38 -2.78 2.87 -13.96
CA ASN A 38 -1.79 2.67 -12.92
C ASN A 38 -1.42 1.19 -12.80
N ARG A 39 -2.41 0.31 -12.78
CA ARG A 39 -2.20 -1.15 -12.75
C ARG A 39 -1.46 -1.64 -13.99
N GLY A 40 -1.82 -1.19 -15.18
CA GLY A 40 -1.14 -1.52 -16.43
C GLY A 40 0.33 -1.10 -16.44
N HIS A 41 0.67 0.02 -15.77
CA HIS A 41 2.03 0.53 -15.69
C HIS A 41 2.90 -0.23 -14.66
N SER A 42 2.39 -0.45 -13.47
CA SER A 42 3.18 -0.96 -12.33
C SER A 42 2.85 -2.40 -11.92
N GLY A 43 1.75 -2.98 -12.40
CA GLY A 43 1.28 -4.31 -11.99
C GLY A 43 2.29 -5.44 -12.18
N ARG A 44 3.17 -5.32 -13.18
CA ARG A 44 4.26 -6.29 -13.42
C ARG A 44 5.30 -6.39 -12.29
N TYR A 45 5.25 -5.47 -11.34
CA TYR A 45 6.15 -5.40 -10.19
C TYR A 45 5.45 -5.75 -8.87
N VAL A 46 4.16 -6.12 -8.94
CA VAL A 46 3.30 -6.35 -7.80
C VAL A 46 2.78 -7.80 -7.84
N ASP A 47 3.13 -8.55 -6.82
CA ASP A 47 2.51 -9.84 -6.52
C ASP A 47 1.26 -9.59 -5.67
N VAL A 48 0.09 -9.86 -6.23
CA VAL A 48 -1.19 -9.64 -5.55
C VAL A 48 -1.65 -10.84 -4.71
N GLY A 49 -0.99 -11.98 -4.85
CA GLY A 49 -1.35 -13.23 -4.15
C GLY A 49 -2.84 -13.53 -4.25
N ASP A 50 -3.44 -13.90 -3.11
CA ASP A 50 -4.88 -14.16 -2.97
C ASP A 50 -5.69 -12.89 -2.59
N THR A 51 -5.13 -11.70 -2.77
CA THR A 51 -5.81 -10.44 -2.45
C THR A 51 -7.09 -10.28 -3.27
N PRO A 52 -8.25 -10.04 -2.65
CA PRO A 52 -9.49 -9.80 -3.37
C PRO A 52 -9.38 -8.63 -4.33
N GLU A 53 -9.94 -8.76 -5.54
CA GLU A 53 -9.81 -7.80 -6.63
C GLU A 53 -10.19 -6.37 -6.23
N TYR A 54 -11.25 -6.20 -5.44
CA TYR A 54 -11.66 -4.86 -4.98
C TYR A 54 -10.61 -4.15 -4.10
N TYR A 55 -9.77 -4.90 -3.36
CA TYR A 55 -8.62 -4.30 -2.67
C TYR A 55 -7.53 -3.90 -3.65
N VAL A 56 -7.23 -4.75 -4.61
CA VAL A 56 -6.25 -4.45 -5.67
C VAL A 56 -6.64 -3.16 -6.39
N ASP A 57 -7.91 -3.04 -6.77
CA ASP A 57 -8.44 -1.84 -7.44
C ASP A 57 -8.28 -0.57 -6.59
N LEU A 58 -8.58 -0.65 -5.29
CA LEU A 58 -8.40 0.48 -4.35
C LEU A 58 -6.94 0.92 -4.24
N LEU A 59 -5.99 -0.04 -4.26
CA LEU A 59 -4.57 0.26 -4.17
C LEU A 59 -4.00 0.95 -5.42
N TYR A 60 -4.67 0.81 -6.56
CA TYR A 60 -4.31 1.49 -7.80
C TYR A 60 -5.07 2.80 -8.04
N ASP A 61 -5.87 3.26 -7.07
CA ASP A 61 -6.66 4.48 -7.21
C ASP A 61 -5.78 5.70 -7.54
N PRO A 62 -6.14 6.50 -8.56
CA PRO A 62 -5.36 7.68 -8.96
C PRO A 62 -5.61 8.86 -8.03
N GLN A 63 -4.77 9.03 -7.02
CA GLN A 63 -4.90 10.07 -6.01
C GLN A 63 -4.03 11.29 -6.33
N THR A 64 -4.62 12.50 -6.33
CA THR A 64 -3.90 13.76 -6.49
C THR A 64 -3.09 14.08 -5.23
N SER A 65 -3.66 13.84 -4.06
CA SER A 65 -3.07 14.13 -2.74
C SER A 65 -3.28 12.93 -1.82
N GLY A 66 -2.54 11.85 -2.08
CA GLY A 66 -2.56 10.65 -1.26
C GLY A 66 -1.79 10.81 0.05
N GLY A 67 -1.91 9.81 0.90
CA GLY A 67 -1.15 9.73 2.15
C GLY A 67 0.36 9.54 1.92
N LEU A 68 1.12 9.72 2.97
CA LEU A 68 2.56 9.44 2.97
C LEU A 68 2.80 7.96 3.28
N LEU A 69 3.71 7.35 2.53
CA LEU A 69 4.30 6.06 2.87
C LEU A 69 5.71 6.30 3.44
N ILE A 70 5.91 5.89 4.68
CA ILE A 70 7.14 6.15 5.44
C ILE A 70 7.78 4.81 5.80
N SER A 71 9.06 4.65 5.52
CA SER A 71 9.86 3.52 5.98
C SER A 71 10.71 3.97 7.15
N VAL A 72 10.67 3.21 8.24
CA VAL A 72 11.44 3.46 9.47
C VAL A 72 12.18 2.19 9.89
N ALA A 73 13.23 2.34 10.68
CA ALA A 73 13.91 1.20 11.27
C ALA A 73 12.96 0.46 12.23
N PRO A 74 12.96 -0.89 12.25
CA PRO A 74 12.01 -1.67 13.05
C PRO A 74 11.98 -1.29 14.53
N GLU A 75 13.14 -1.01 15.11
CA GLU A 75 13.30 -0.60 16.52
C GLU A 75 12.71 0.78 16.85
N GLN A 76 12.39 1.58 15.84
CA GLN A 76 11.81 2.91 15.97
C GLN A 76 10.30 2.94 15.64
N ALA A 77 9.76 1.86 15.07
CA ALA A 77 8.40 1.85 14.55
C ALA A 77 7.35 2.20 15.62
N ASP A 78 7.43 1.56 16.79
CA ASP A 78 6.48 1.81 17.88
C ASP A 78 6.59 3.24 18.43
N ALA A 79 7.81 3.78 18.58
CA ALA A 79 8.02 5.14 19.04
C ALA A 79 7.46 6.18 18.06
N VAL A 80 7.60 5.93 16.76
CA VAL A 80 7.04 6.78 15.70
C VAL A 80 5.49 6.75 15.75
N MET A 81 4.89 5.58 15.92
CA MET A 81 3.44 5.44 16.05
C MET A 81 2.91 6.19 17.28
N GLU A 82 3.56 6.04 18.44
CA GLU A 82 3.20 6.79 19.66
C GLU A 82 3.31 8.31 19.45
N ASP A 83 4.32 8.78 18.74
CA ASP A 83 4.49 10.21 18.46
C ASP A 83 3.37 10.76 17.57
N PHE A 84 2.91 10.00 16.59
CA PHE A 84 1.76 10.37 15.77
C PHE A 84 0.47 10.44 16.59
N GLU A 85 0.23 9.48 17.48
CA GLU A 85 -0.92 9.49 18.40
C GLU A 85 -0.89 10.70 19.34
N LYS A 86 0.26 10.98 19.95
CA LYS A 86 0.43 12.13 20.85
C LYS A 86 0.21 13.48 20.17
N LYS A 87 0.56 13.58 18.88
CA LYS A 87 0.36 14.81 18.10
C LYS A 87 -1.07 15.01 17.63
N GLY A 88 -1.94 14.02 17.77
CA GLY A 88 -3.36 14.12 17.43
C GLY A 88 -3.59 14.51 15.97
N LEU A 89 -2.94 13.82 15.03
CA LEU A 89 -3.11 14.07 13.60
C LEU A 89 -4.56 13.78 13.18
N ASP A 90 -5.14 14.68 12.40
CA ASP A 90 -6.45 14.51 11.77
C ASP A 90 -6.39 13.59 10.55
N THR A 91 -5.62 12.52 10.63
CA THR A 91 -5.47 11.51 9.59
C THR A 91 -5.19 10.15 10.22
N LYS A 92 -5.62 9.10 9.52
CA LYS A 92 -5.34 7.73 9.95
C LYS A 92 -3.86 7.40 9.72
N VAL A 93 -3.20 6.90 10.75
CA VAL A 93 -1.84 6.37 10.67
C VAL A 93 -1.91 4.87 10.96
N ALA A 94 -1.19 4.06 10.18
CA ALA A 94 -1.17 2.62 10.37
C ALA A 94 0.19 2.03 9.97
N MET A 95 0.63 1.01 10.68
CA MET A 95 1.74 0.16 10.26
C MET A 95 1.19 -0.89 9.30
N ILE A 96 1.46 -0.71 8.01
CA ILE A 96 0.83 -1.47 6.94
C ILE A 96 1.67 -2.62 6.39
N GLY A 97 2.93 -2.75 6.81
CA GLY A 97 3.79 -3.80 6.29
C GLY A 97 5.24 -3.65 6.71
N GLU A 98 6.10 -4.34 6.02
CA GLU A 98 7.53 -4.40 6.28
C GLU A 98 8.34 -4.34 4.98
N VAL A 99 9.61 -3.96 5.12
CA VAL A 99 10.59 -3.96 4.03
C VAL A 99 11.43 -5.23 4.15
N LEU A 100 11.44 -6.00 3.08
CA LEU A 100 12.21 -7.26 2.98
C LEU A 100 13.33 -7.15 1.95
N GLU A 101 14.32 -8.01 2.07
CA GLU A 101 15.27 -8.24 0.99
C GLU A 101 14.53 -8.68 -0.28
N LYS A 102 14.92 -8.09 -1.40
CA LYS A 102 14.37 -8.48 -2.70
C LYS A 102 15.09 -9.73 -3.21
N ASP A 103 14.32 -10.72 -3.64
CA ASP A 103 14.86 -11.81 -4.43
C ASP A 103 15.37 -11.27 -5.77
N GLN A 104 16.63 -11.54 -6.09
CA GLN A 104 17.27 -11.04 -7.30
C GLN A 104 16.75 -11.73 -8.57
N GLU A 105 16.19 -12.93 -8.45
CA GLU A 105 15.63 -13.69 -9.58
C GLU A 105 14.16 -13.31 -9.85
N ASP A 106 13.48 -12.67 -8.89
CA ASP A 106 12.10 -12.22 -9.01
C ASP A 106 12.02 -10.72 -9.35
N ASN A 107 11.07 -10.34 -10.18
CA ASN A 107 10.81 -8.95 -10.54
C ASN A 107 9.79 -8.28 -9.61
N THR A 108 9.43 -8.92 -8.52
CA THR A 108 8.46 -8.43 -7.54
C THR A 108 9.10 -7.41 -6.61
N PHE A 109 8.52 -6.22 -6.55
CA PHE A 109 8.93 -5.14 -5.64
C PHE A 109 7.88 -4.82 -4.58
N ILE A 110 6.66 -5.32 -4.76
CA ILE A 110 5.56 -5.20 -3.80
C ILE A 110 4.86 -6.55 -3.74
N ARG A 111 4.64 -7.05 -2.53
CA ARG A 111 3.82 -8.24 -2.28
C ARG A 111 2.64 -7.84 -1.40
N LEU A 112 1.45 -8.21 -1.82
CA LEU A 112 0.22 -8.03 -1.05
C LEU A 112 -0.09 -9.32 -0.27
N VAL A 113 -0.43 -9.17 1.01
CA VAL A 113 -0.75 -10.28 1.91
C VAL A 113 -2.00 -9.98 2.76
#